data_c18b499ea1c3ca8f2bec9ac91300ad9b
#
_entry.id   c18b499ea1c3ca8f2bec9ac91300ad9b
#
_cell.length_a   1.000
_cell.length_b   1.000
_cell.length_c   1.000
_cell.angle_alpha   90.00
_cell.angle_beta   90.00
_cell.angle_gamma   90.00
#
_symmetry.space_group_name_H-M   'P 1'
#
loop_
_entity.id
_entity.type
_entity.pdbx_description
1 polymer ?
#
loop_
_entity_poly.entity_id
_entity_poly.type
_entity_poly.pdbx_seq_one_letter_code
_entity_poly.pdbx_strand_id
1 'polypeptide(L)'
;MEKKVFWVGGIEGYKTEELEDLYWFSADMPEKMQSPRFSRDYRDFDEYCSIAKATQDVEMNQAIRLLDDFFPLPQKLAIMRRQVVTHEKEAQVTVSTAHRSKGLEWPVVMLSEDFTDITDPLLSQDERQDETNLLYVAVTRARRTLVLNELMRWLSDEGGKNRETTYETVPSGNGESADSHEETGKTSENE
;
A
#
# COMPACT_ATOMS: atom_id res chain seq x y z
N MET A 1 -11.91 -23.96 -10.76
CA MET A 1 -12.55 -23.84 -9.43
C MET A 1 -12.45 -22.38 -9.02
N GLU A 2 -13.57 -21.69 -8.79
CA GLU A 2 -13.57 -20.29 -8.39
C GLU A 2 -13.04 -20.18 -6.95
N LYS A 3 -12.18 -19.19 -6.70
CA LYS A 3 -11.60 -18.97 -5.37
C LYS A 3 -12.59 -18.22 -4.49
N LYS A 4 -12.74 -18.64 -3.25
CA LYS A 4 -13.51 -17.92 -2.24
C LYS A 4 -12.69 -16.79 -1.66
N VAL A 5 -13.30 -15.61 -1.52
CA VAL A 5 -12.63 -14.36 -1.13
C VAL A 5 -13.31 -13.75 0.09
N PHE A 6 -12.55 -13.45 1.10
CA PHE A 6 -13.01 -12.68 2.25
C PHE A 6 -12.50 -11.24 2.15
N TRP A 7 -13.40 -10.28 2.36
CA TRP A 7 -13.08 -8.86 2.34
C TRP A 7 -13.11 -8.30 3.75
N VAL A 8 -11.98 -7.80 4.23
CA VAL A 8 -11.87 -7.22 5.57
C VAL A 8 -12.76 -5.99 5.67
N GLY A 9 -13.77 -6.07 6.55
CA GLY A 9 -14.77 -5.01 6.71
C GLY A 9 -15.92 -5.04 5.70
N GLY A 10 -16.08 -6.15 4.95
CA GLY A 10 -17.14 -6.33 3.96
C GLY A 10 -16.83 -5.70 2.61
N ILE A 11 -17.37 -6.28 1.53
CA ILE A 11 -17.16 -5.81 0.15
C ILE A 11 -17.79 -4.43 -0.10
N GLU A 12 -18.87 -4.11 0.60
CA GLU A 12 -19.59 -2.84 0.50
C GLU A 12 -18.71 -1.63 0.82
N GLY A 13 -17.72 -1.85 1.67
CA GLY A 13 -16.77 -0.81 2.04
C GLY A 13 -15.72 -0.47 0.97
N TYR A 14 -15.75 -1.15 -0.20
CA TYR A 14 -14.77 -0.95 -1.28
C TYR A 14 -15.35 -0.20 -2.49
N LYS A 15 -16.47 0.52 -2.30
CA LYS A 15 -17.09 1.39 -3.32
C LYS A 15 -17.41 0.68 -4.66
N THR A 16 -17.62 -0.63 -4.64
CA THR A 16 -17.87 -1.42 -5.86
C THR A 16 -19.19 -1.06 -6.54
N GLU A 17 -20.20 -0.58 -5.79
CA GLU A 17 -21.47 -0.12 -6.31
C GLU A 17 -21.32 1.23 -7.03
N GLU A 18 -20.55 2.14 -6.45
CA GLU A 18 -20.26 3.44 -7.07
C GLU A 18 -19.49 3.26 -8.39
N LEU A 19 -18.57 2.31 -8.44
CA LEU A 19 -17.83 1.98 -9.66
C LEU A 19 -18.75 1.36 -10.74
N GLU A 20 -19.73 0.54 -10.35
CA GLU A 20 -20.72 -0.02 -11.26
C GLU A 20 -21.68 1.07 -11.79
N ASP A 21 -22.08 2.01 -10.93
CA ASP A 21 -22.90 3.17 -11.34
C ASP A 21 -22.14 4.06 -12.34
N LEU A 22 -20.83 4.30 -12.11
CA LEU A 22 -19.99 5.04 -13.05
C LEU A 22 -19.90 4.34 -14.42
N TYR A 23 -19.84 3.01 -14.44
CA TYR A 23 -19.88 2.25 -15.68
C TYR A 23 -21.20 2.45 -16.43
N TRP A 24 -22.35 2.39 -15.74
CA TRP A 24 -23.64 2.60 -16.36
C TRP A 24 -23.82 4.06 -16.83
N PHE A 25 -23.26 5.01 -16.10
CA PHE A 25 -23.18 6.40 -16.51
C PHE A 25 -22.36 6.58 -17.79
N SER A 26 -21.19 5.94 -17.88
CA SER A 26 -20.34 5.97 -19.08
C SER A 26 -20.98 5.32 -20.30
N ALA A 27 -21.88 4.36 -20.09
CA ALA A 27 -22.64 3.69 -21.14
C ALA A 27 -23.94 4.38 -21.53
N ASP A 28 -24.24 5.56 -20.99
CA ASP A 28 -25.50 6.30 -21.15
C ASP A 28 -26.73 5.46 -20.79
N MET A 29 -26.65 4.72 -19.69
CA MET A 29 -27.69 3.83 -19.16
C MET A 29 -28.05 4.19 -17.70
N PRO A 30 -28.53 5.42 -17.43
CA PRO A 30 -28.79 5.88 -16.07
C PRO A 30 -29.89 5.06 -15.35
N GLU A 31 -30.77 4.39 -16.07
CA GLU A 31 -31.80 3.53 -15.50
C GLU A 31 -31.24 2.26 -14.83
N LYS A 32 -29.97 1.92 -15.08
CA LYS A 32 -29.29 0.78 -14.46
C LYS A 32 -28.48 1.16 -13.22
N MET A 33 -28.31 2.46 -12.99
CA MET A 33 -27.59 2.94 -11.82
C MET A 33 -28.44 2.74 -10.55
N GLN A 34 -27.78 2.39 -9.45
CA GLN A 34 -28.41 2.30 -8.14
C GLN A 34 -28.60 3.68 -7.51
N SER A 35 -27.71 4.63 -7.84
CA SER A 35 -27.75 6.00 -7.35
C SER A 35 -27.72 7.01 -8.50
N PRO A 36 -28.58 8.04 -8.51
CA PRO A 36 -28.57 9.07 -9.55
C PRO A 36 -27.45 10.11 -9.39
N ARG A 37 -26.46 9.85 -8.51
CA ARG A 37 -25.42 10.83 -8.14
C ARG A 37 -24.67 11.34 -9.37
N PHE A 38 -24.19 10.46 -10.23
CA PHE A 38 -23.43 10.87 -11.42
C PHE A 38 -24.26 11.72 -12.39
N SER A 39 -25.50 11.30 -12.69
CA SER A 39 -26.39 12.07 -13.57
C SER A 39 -26.84 13.41 -12.98
N ARG A 40 -26.79 13.57 -11.66
CA ARG A 40 -27.07 14.84 -10.99
C ARG A 40 -25.87 15.77 -11.00
N ASP A 41 -24.69 15.23 -10.76
CA ASP A 41 -23.48 16.01 -10.51
C ASP A 41 -22.71 16.32 -11.81
N TYR A 42 -22.94 15.54 -12.88
CA TYR A 42 -22.30 15.68 -14.19
C TYR A 42 -23.34 15.59 -15.31
N ARG A 43 -23.14 16.35 -16.37
CA ARG A 43 -24.00 16.34 -17.55
C ARG A 43 -23.90 15.01 -18.33
N ASP A 44 -22.64 14.54 -18.52
CA ASP A 44 -22.29 13.32 -19.24
C ASP A 44 -20.92 12.81 -18.79
N PHE A 45 -20.54 11.64 -19.27
CA PHE A 45 -19.24 11.02 -18.92
C PHE A 45 -18.03 11.80 -19.45
N ASP A 46 -18.17 12.52 -20.57
CA ASP A 46 -17.09 13.34 -21.13
C ASP A 46 -16.79 14.52 -20.18
N GLU A 47 -17.80 15.12 -19.59
CA GLU A 47 -17.62 16.15 -18.56
C GLU A 47 -16.92 15.58 -17.32
N TYR A 48 -17.33 14.39 -16.84
CA TYR A 48 -16.66 13.70 -15.73
C TYR A 48 -15.17 13.50 -16.03
N CYS A 49 -14.83 12.97 -17.21
CA CYS A 49 -13.44 12.78 -17.62
C CYS A 49 -12.66 14.10 -17.75
N SER A 50 -13.31 15.15 -18.24
CA SER A 50 -12.70 16.48 -18.39
C SER A 50 -12.38 17.10 -17.03
N ILE A 51 -13.26 16.97 -16.06
CA ILE A 51 -13.05 17.42 -14.67
C ILE A 51 -11.93 16.60 -14.02
N ALA A 52 -11.99 15.28 -14.11
CA ALA A 52 -10.94 14.40 -13.57
C ALA A 52 -9.55 14.79 -14.05
N LYS A 53 -9.43 15.09 -15.34
CA LYS A 53 -8.18 15.52 -15.96
C LYS A 53 -7.74 16.93 -15.52
N ALA A 54 -8.69 17.87 -15.46
CA ALA A 54 -8.42 19.26 -15.11
C ALA A 54 -8.01 19.43 -13.64
N THR A 55 -8.65 18.65 -12.75
CA THR A 55 -8.36 18.68 -11.30
C THR A 55 -7.24 17.74 -10.90
N GLN A 56 -6.79 16.87 -11.80
CA GLN A 56 -5.85 15.78 -11.51
C GLN A 56 -6.32 14.88 -10.36
N ASP A 57 -7.63 14.75 -10.20
CA ASP A 57 -8.23 13.94 -9.13
C ASP A 57 -7.82 12.46 -9.29
N VAL A 58 -7.12 11.94 -8.29
CA VAL A 58 -6.56 10.60 -8.31
C VAL A 58 -7.65 9.53 -8.32
N GLU A 59 -8.69 9.69 -7.48
CA GLU A 59 -9.79 8.71 -7.40
C GLU A 59 -10.59 8.66 -8.70
N MET A 60 -10.93 9.82 -9.29
CA MET A 60 -11.66 9.87 -10.55
C MET A 60 -10.83 9.25 -11.70
N ASN A 61 -9.56 9.60 -11.81
CA ASN A 61 -8.68 9.06 -12.86
C ASN A 61 -8.47 7.54 -12.69
N GLN A 62 -8.38 7.05 -11.46
CA GLN A 62 -8.29 5.62 -11.18
C GLN A 62 -9.59 4.91 -11.56
N ALA A 63 -10.75 5.47 -11.23
CA ALA A 63 -12.04 4.91 -11.59
C ALA A 63 -12.20 4.79 -13.12
N ILE A 64 -11.81 5.83 -13.88
CA ILE A 64 -11.81 5.80 -15.36
C ILE A 64 -10.94 4.66 -15.88
N ARG A 65 -9.71 4.50 -15.37
CA ARG A 65 -8.81 3.40 -15.77
C ARG A 65 -9.42 2.03 -15.49
N LEU A 66 -10.08 1.86 -14.33
CA LEU A 66 -10.74 0.60 -13.99
C LEU A 66 -11.88 0.25 -14.97
N LEU A 67 -12.61 1.25 -15.49
CA LEU A 67 -13.63 1.01 -16.51
C LEU A 67 -13.02 0.46 -17.81
N ASP A 68 -11.88 0.99 -18.23
CA ASP A 68 -11.18 0.57 -19.45
C ASP A 68 -10.53 -0.83 -19.28
N ASP A 69 -9.83 -1.04 -18.17
CA ASP A 69 -9.05 -2.26 -17.91
C ASP A 69 -9.95 -3.49 -17.68
N PHE A 70 -11.13 -3.29 -17.09
CA PHE A 70 -12.03 -4.38 -16.70
C PHE A 70 -13.32 -4.46 -17.51
N PHE A 71 -13.33 -3.96 -18.74
CA PHE A 71 -14.51 -4.05 -19.59
C PHE A 71 -14.90 -5.51 -19.91
N PRO A 72 -16.20 -5.90 -19.83
CA PRO A 72 -17.32 -5.17 -19.22
C PRO A 72 -17.35 -5.32 -17.70
N LEU A 73 -17.20 -4.22 -16.99
CA LEU A 73 -17.04 -4.17 -15.53
C LEU A 73 -18.18 -4.85 -14.73
N PRO A 74 -19.50 -4.66 -15.05
CA PRO A 74 -20.56 -5.28 -14.27
C PRO A 74 -20.47 -6.81 -14.20
N GLN A 75 -20.02 -7.46 -15.28
CA GLN A 75 -19.84 -8.91 -15.30
C GLN A 75 -18.69 -9.33 -14.37
N LYS A 76 -17.60 -8.57 -14.33
CA LYS A 76 -16.46 -8.82 -13.43
C LYS A 76 -16.87 -8.64 -11.96
N LEU A 77 -17.62 -7.56 -11.67
CA LEU A 77 -18.15 -7.32 -10.32
C LEU A 77 -19.14 -8.42 -9.90
N ALA A 78 -20.01 -8.90 -10.80
CA ALA A 78 -20.92 -9.98 -10.51
C ALA A 78 -20.18 -11.29 -10.18
N ILE A 79 -19.09 -11.62 -10.90
CA ILE A 79 -18.23 -12.77 -10.58
C ILE A 79 -17.59 -12.58 -9.20
N MET A 80 -17.01 -11.42 -8.96
CA MET A 80 -16.36 -11.08 -7.70
C MET A 80 -17.33 -11.23 -6.51
N ARG A 81 -18.56 -10.68 -6.61
CA ARG A 81 -19.58 -10.79 -5.57
C ARG A 81 -19.99 -12.23 -5.26
N ARG A 82 -20.01 -13.13 -6.27
CA ARG A 82 -20.30 -14.56 -6.06
C ARG A 82 -19.21 -15.30 -5.28
N GLN A 83 -17.99 -14.78 -5.32
CA GLN A 83 -16.83 -15.38 -4.64
C GLN A 83 -16.71 -14.94 -3.18
N VAL A 84 -17.47 -13.93 -2.77
CA VAL A 84 -17.43 -13.40 -1.40
C VAL A 84 -17.94 -14.41 -0.40
N VAL A 85 -17.18 -14.59 0.69
CA VAL A 85 -17.60 -15.34 1.87
C VAL A 85 -17.68 -14.44 3.09
N THR A 86 -18.53 -14.80 4.04
CA THR A 86 -18.76 -14.02 5.26
C THR A 86 -17.73 -14.28 6.35
N HIS A 87 -17.05 -15.42 6.29
CA HIS A 87 -16.06 -15.80 7.29
C HIS A 87 -14.70 -16.07 6.64
N GLU A 88 -13.66 -15.46 7.19
CA GLU A 88 -12.28 -15.59 6.69
C GLU A 88 -11.81 -17.06 6.61
N LYS A 89 -12.24 -17.91 7.56
CA LYS A 89 -11.89 -19.34 7.58
C LYS A 89 -12.35 -20.12 6.35
N GLU A 90 -13.34 -19.61 5.62
CA GLU A 90 -13.86 -20.21 4.39
C GLU A 90 -13.14 -19.73 3.15
N ALA A 91 -12.35 -18.67 3.28
CA ALA A 91 -11.67 -18.02 2.17
C ALA A 91 -10.34 -18.70 1.82
N GLN A 92 -9.98 -18.64 0.55
CA GLN A 92 -8.65 -18.96 0.04
C GLN A 92 -7.80 -17.70 -0.14
N VAL A 93 -8.45 -16.53 -0.25
CA VAL A 93 -7.82 -15.22 -0.37
C VAL A 93 -8.55 -14.25 0.54
N THR A 94 -7.79 -13.47 1.31
CA THR A 94 -8.28 -12.33 2.07
C THR A 94 -7.83 -11.04 1.37
N VAL A 95 -8.75 -10.14 1.10
CA VAL A 95 -8.49 -8.81 0.54
C VAL A 95 -8.67 -7.76 1.63
N SER A 96 -7.71 -6.86 1.74
CA SER A 96 -7.74 -5.76 2.70
C SER A 96 -7.03 -4.54 2.14
N THR A 97 -7.53 -3.35 2.45
CA THR A 97 -6.68 -2.15 2.32
C THR A 97 -5.63 -2.14 3.43
N ALA A 98 -4.52 -1.44 3.22
CA ALA A 98 -3.49 -1.30 4.25
C ALA A 98 -4.06 -0.71 5.55
N HIS A 99 -4.96 0.28 5.45
CA HIS A 99 -5.64 0.87 6.62
C HIS A 99 -6.45 -0.15 7.42
N ARG A 100 -7.22 -1.00 6.75
CA ARG A 100 -8.07 -2.01 7.41
C ARG A 100 -7.28 -3.20 7.93
N SER A 101 -6.06 -3.41 7.44
CA SER A 101 -5.19 -4.49 7.88
C SER A 101 -4.50 -4.22 9.23
N LYS A 102 -4.63 -3.01 9.77
CA LYS A 102 -4.00 -2.65 11.06
C LYS A 102 -4.44 -3.58 12.18
N GLY A 103 -3.48 -4.22 12.85
CA GLY A 103 -3.72 -5.21 13.90
C GLY A 103 -4.03 -6.62 13.40
N LEU A 104 -4.11 -6.85 12.09
CA LEU A 104 -4.26 -8.16 11.49
C LEU A 104 -2.92 -8.66 10.93
N GLU A 105 -2.77 -9.98 10.80
CA GLU A 105 -1.56 -10.60 10.26
C GLU A 105 -1.91 -11.88 9.51
N TRP A 106 -1.18 -12.16 8.43
CA TRP A 106 -1.36 -13.37 7.62
C TRP A 106 -0.02 -14.08 7.36
N PRO A 107 -0.05 -15.41 7.16
CA PRO A 107 1.16 -16.15 6.82
C PRO A 107 1.84 -15.65 5.54
N VAL A 108 1.03 -15.26 4.55
CA VAL A 108 1.48 -14.75 3.24
C VAL A 108 0.72 -13.46 2.95
N VAL A 109 1.43 -12.42 2.60
CA VAL A 109 0.87 -11.15 2.14
C VAL A 109 1.46 -10.83 0.77
N MET A 110 0.61 -10.42 -0.16
CA MET A 110 1.00 -9.91 -1.46
C MET A 110 0.55 -8.45 -1.54
N LEU A 111 1.49 -7.56 -1.84
CA LEU A 111 1.19 -6.16 -2.10
C LEU A 111 0.68 -6.01 -3.54
N SER A 112 -0.39 -5.22 -3.72
CA SER A 112 -0.86 -4.84 -5.04
C SER A 112 -0.08 -3.63 -5.59
N GLU A 113 -0.31 -3.27 -6.87
CA GLU A 113 0.43 -2.21 -7.56
C GLU A 113 -0.20 -0.82 -7.37
N ASP A 114 -1.18 -0.68 -6.47
CA ASP A 114 -1.94 0.55 -6.21
C ASP A 114 -1.35 1.44 -5.10
N PHE A 115 -0.16 1.12 -4.60
CA PHE A 115 0.56 1.99 -3.67
C PHE A 115 1.14 3.19 -4.41
N THR A 116 1.03 4.37 -3.78
CA THR A 116 1.63 5.60 -4.28
C THR A 116 3.15 5.46 -4.38
N ASP A 117 3.73 5.97 -5.45
CA ASP A 117 5.19 6.04 -5.60
C ASP A 117 5.76 7.07 -4.60
N ILE A 118 6.29 6.60 -3.49
CA ILE A 118 6.88 7.44 -2.45
C ILE A 118 8.15 8.18 -2.90
N THR A 119 8.67 7.87 -4.09
CA THR A 119 9.82 8.57 -4.67
C THR A 119 9.42 9.71 -5.59
N ASP A 120 8.12 9.87 -5.88
CA ASP A 120 7.63 10.96 -6.71
C ASP A 120 8.04 12.32 -6.12
N PRO A 121 8.81 13.15 -6.88
CA PRO A 121 9.25 14.45 -6.41
C PRO A 121 8.10 15.46 -6.19
N LEU A 122 6.91 15.18 -6.74
CA LEU A 122 5.72 16.02 -6.59
C LEU A 122 5.02 15.84 -5.24
N LEU A 123 5.28 14.73 -4.54
CA LEU A 123 4.73 14.51 -3.20
C LEU A 123 5.33 15.49 -2.19
N SER A 124 4.47 16.13 -1.42
CA SER A 124 4.90 16.88 -0.24
C SER A 124 5.56 15.96 0.81
N GLN A 125 6.26 16.52 1.76
CA GLN A 125 6.91 15.75 2.82
C GLN A 125 5.88 14.99 3.68
N ASP A 126 4.75 15.62 3.97
CA ASP A 126 3.68 15.02 4.80
C ASP A 126 3.01 13.86 4.06
N GLU A 127 2.63 14.04 2.79
CA GLU A 127 2.07 12.98 1.95
C GLU A 127 3.03 11.80 1.83
N ARG A 128 4.30 12.06 1.58
CA ARG A 128 5.34 11.02 1.52
C ARG A 128 5.46 10.25 2.83
N GLN A 129 5.38 10.95 3.97
CA GLN A 129 5.44 10.32 5.28
C GLN A 129 4.22 9.42 5.52
N ASP A 130 3.03 9.88 5.16
CA ASP A 130 1.78 9.13 5.31
C ASP A 130 1.78 7.87 4.44
N GLU A 131 2.18 7.98 3.18
CA GLU A 131 2.30 6.83 2.26
C GLU A 131 3.37 5.84 2.72
N THR A 132 4.50 6.33 3.24
CA THR A 132 5.55 5.48 3.82
C THR A 132 5.02 4.72 5.04
N ASN A 133 4.27 5.37 5.92
CA ASN A 133 3.65 4.75 7.07
C ASN A 133 2.62 3.69 6.64
N LEU A 134 1.84 3.98 5.61
CA LEU A 134 0.85 3.06 5.05
C LEU A 134 1.51 1.80 4.48
N LEU A 135 2.58 1.99 3.72
CA LEU A 135 3.38 0.91 3.15
C LEU A 135 4.02 0.07 4.27
N TYR A 136 4.58 0.72 5.31
CA TYR A 136 5.11 0.03 6.48
C TYR A 136 4.05 -0.83 7.18
N VAL A 137 2.83 -0.30 7.36
CA VAL A 137 1.72 -1.09 7.91
C VAL A 137 1.47 -2.32 7.05
N ALA A 138 1.38 -2.18 5.73
CA ALA A 138 1.09 -3.29 4.81
C ALA A 138 2.16 -4.38 4.86
N VAL A 139 3.45 -4.03 4.76
CA VAL A 139 4.56 -5.00 4.75
C VAL A 139 4.68 -5.76 6.07
N THR A 140 4.40 -5.10 7.19
CA THR A 140 4.46 -5.72 8.52
C THR A 140 3.29 -6.66 8.81
N ARG A 141 2.31 -6.79 7.90
CA ARG A 141 1.22 -7.78 8.04
C ARG A 141 1.64 -9.20 7.70
N ALA A 142 2.79 -9.38 7.02
CA ALA A 142 3.30 -10.68 6.65
C ALA A 142 4.03 -11.36 7.81
N ARG A 143 3.55 -12.54 8.24
CA ARG A 143 4.20 -13.34 9.29
C ARG A 143 5.32 -14.23 8.77
N ARG A 144 5.28 -14.64 7.50
CA ARG A 144 6.24 -15.60 6.92
C ARG A 144 6.74 -15.19 5.55
N THR A 145 5.85 -14.78 4.65
CA THR A 145 6.19 -14.48 3.26
C THR A 145 5.54 -13.18 2.84
N LEU A 146 6.34 -12.26 2.35
CA LEU A 146 5.90 -11.03 1.71
C LEU A 146 6.22 -11.10 0.23
N VAL A 147 5.20 -10.96 -0.62
CA VAL A 147 5.35 -10.81 -2.07
C VAL A 147 5.31 -9.31 -2.38
N LEU A 148 6.44 -8.81 -2.87
CA LEU A 148 6.63 -7.39 -3.16
C LEU A 148 5.97 -7.02 -4.49
N ASN A 149 5.39 -5.82 -4.56
CA ASN A 149 5.02 -5.15 -5.80
C ASN A 149 6.25 -4.56 -6.50
N GLU A 150 6.08 -3.97 -7.69
CA GLU A 150 7.19 -3.40 -8.47
C GLU A 150 7.90 -2.26 -7.73
N LEU A 151 7.14 -1.36 -7.11
CA LEU A 151 7.70 -0.25 -6.31
C LEU A 151 8.62 -0.77 -5.20
N MET A 152 8.16 -1.74 -4.42
CA MET A 152 8.95 -2.29 -3.32
C MET A 152 10.16 -3.08 -3.78
N ARG A 153 10.09 -3.76 -4.92
CA ARG A 153 11.26 -4.42 -5.52
C ARG A 153 12.31 -3.40 -5.90
N TRP A 154 11.90 -2.32 -6.59
CA TRP A 154 12.79 -1.26 -7.00
C TRP A 154 13.47 -0.58 -5.79
N LEU A 155 12.71 -0.23 -4.75
CA LEU A 155 13.24 0.35 -3.51
C LEU A 155 14.23 -0.60 -2.79
N SER A 156 13.97 -1.90 -2.82
CA SER A 156 14.85 -2.91 -2.25
C SER A 156 16.18 -3.00 -3.01
N ASP A 157 16.13 -2.95 -4.34
CA ASP A 157 17.32 -3.04 -5.20
C ASP A 157 18.18 -1.77 -5.10
N GLU A 158 17.58 -0.59 -5.09
CA GLU A 158 18.29 0.68 -4.93
C GLU A 158 18.85 0.84 -3.51
N GLY A 159 18.10 0.42 -2.49
CA GLY A 159 18.58 0.38 -1.10
C GLY A 159 19.76 -0.58 -0.91
N GLY A 160 19.82 -1.67 -1.68
CA GLY A 160 20.95 -2.59 -1.73
C GLY A 160 22.21 -1.96 -2.30
N LYS A 161 22.10 -1.25 -3.41
CA LYS A 161 23.23 -0.56 -4.05
C LYS A 161 23.85 0.53 -3.16
N ASN A 162 23.03 1.27 -2.40
CA ASN A 162 23.52 2.26 -1.46
C ASN A 162 24.16 1.68 -0.18
N ARG A 163 23.88 0.41 0.15
CA ARG A 163 24.50 -0.27 1.32
C ARG A 163 25.90 -0.80 1.03
N GLU A 164 26.21 -1.14 -0.20
CA GLU A 164 27.56 -1.57 -0.58
C GLU A 164 28.61 -0.45 -0.53
N THR A 165 28.17 0.82 -0.48
CA THR A 165 29.10 1.97 -0.48
C THR A 165 29.43 2.50 0.93
N THR A 166 28.94 1.93 2.02
CA THR A 166 29.11 2.48 3.39
C THR A 166 29.68 1.48 4.41
N TYR A 167 30.46 0.49 4.00
CA TYR A 167 31.31 -0.22 4.94
C TYR A 167 32.72 0.35 4.89
N GLU A 168 32.94 1.53 5.46
CA GLU A 168 34.25 1.90 5.95
C GLU A 168 34.60 0.93 7.07
N THR A 169 35.59 0.12 6.83
CA THR A 169 36.23 -0.76 7.80
C THR A 169 36.78 0.07 8.97
N VAL A 170 36.14 -0.11 10.13
CA VAL A 170 36.73 0.33 11.38
C VAL A 170 37.99 -0.54 11.58
N PRO A 171 39.20 0.04 11.68
CA PRO A 171 40.41 -0.73 11.91
C PRO A 171 40.34 -1.37 13.30
N SER A 172 40.50 -2.67 13.34
CA SER A 172 40.71 -3.43 14.57
C SER A 172 41.91 -2.87 15.31
N GLY A 173 41.69 -2.16 16.40
CA GLY A 173 42.68 -1.82 17.35
C GLY A 173 43.10 -3.10 18.11
N ASN A 174 44.30 -3.58 17.83
CA ASN A 174 44.94 -4.64 18.58
C ASN A 174 45.08 -4.22 20.03
N GLY A 175 44.53 -5.02 20.91
CA GLY A 175 44.86 -4.99 22.33
C GLY A 175 46.24 -5.57 22.56
N GLU A 176 47.12 -4.76 23.08
CA GLU A 176 48.31 -5.26 23.80
C GLU A 176 48.12 -5.07 25.29
N SER A 177 48.10 -6.20 25.96
CA SER A 177 48.22 -6.35 27.39
C SER A 177 49.67 -6.11 27.79
N ALA A 178 49.93 -5.29 28.77
CA ALA A 178 51.15 -5.33 29.57
C ALA A 178 50.82 -5.06 31.03
N ASP A 179 51.06 -6.10 31.75
CA ASP A 179 51.14 -6.27 33.19
C ASP A 179 52.39 -5.57 33.73
N SER A 180 52.35 -5.03 34.93
CA SER A 180 53.32 -5.15 35.99
C SER A 180 53.42 -3.93 36.92
N HIS A 181 53.09 -4.18 38.15
CA HIS A 181 53.80 -3.98 39.43
C HIS A 181 54.31 -2.61 39.89
N GLU A 182 53.94 -2.41 41.16
CA GLU A 182 54.71 -1.87 42.32
C GLU A 182 54.76 -0.34 42.51
N GLU A 183 54.17 -0.01 43.58
CA GLU A 183 54.57 0.27 44.95
C GLU A 183 54.97 1.73 45.32
N THR A 184 54.40 2.13 46.45
CA THR A 184 54.94 3.08 47.46
C THR A 184 55.01 4.57 47.04
N GLY A 185 54.43 5.43 47.77
CA GLY A 185 54.59 5.83 49.11
C GLY A 185 54.46 7.33 49.25
N LYS A 186 53.76 7.68 50.31
CA LYS A 186 54.00 8.82 51.20
C LYS A 186 53.78 10.27 50.77
N THR A 187 52.79 10.82 51.43
CA THR A 187 52.87 11.93 52.43
C THR A 187 53.11 13.35 51.94
N SER A 188 52.24 14.10 52.35
CA SER A 188 52.22 15.34 53.22
C SER A 188 51.84 16.59 52.46
N GLU A 189 50.75 17.18 52.93
CA GLU A 189 50.64 18.39 53.75
C GLU A 189 50.80 19.73 53.08
N ASN A 190 49.84 20.52 53.38
CA ASN A 190 49.82 22.03 53.49
C ASN A 190 49.75 22.80 52.16
N GLU A 191 48.87 23.68 51.98
CA GLU A 191 48.16 24.71 52.76
C GLU A 191 46.81 25.03 52.13
#